data_520c342660901bf167958fc764c54d0b
#
_entry.id   520c342660901bf167958fc764c54d0b
#
_cell.length_a   1.000
_cell.length_b   1.000
_cell.length_c   1.000
_cell.angle_alpha   90.00
_cell.angle_beta   90.00
_cell.angle_gamma   90.00
#
_symmetry.space_group_name_H-M   'P 1'
#
loop_
_entity.id
_entity.type
_entity.pdbx_description
1 polymer ?
#
loop_
_entity_poly.entity_id
_entity_poly.type
_entity_poly.pdbx_seq_one_letter_code
_entity_poly.pdbx_strand_id
1 'polypeptide(L)'
;MCGILGCIHHPDAQAYRSKMLTMSRAIRHRGPDWSGCVVVGADDPHKPTRGSVLCHERLAIVGVDSGSQPLVSDDGKLYLAVNGEIYNYRQLRASLNSSVEFKTDSDCEVIMYLYREHGVDFVNMLDGMFAFILLDTSVSPHRVIAARDPIGVTTLYYGRSFEYPGALYFSSELKAISKECERLFSFPPGHFYDSQRAKGDELVRYYRPSWWDTDESGQLPTATADLALIRTTLEKAVRKRLMSEVAYGVLLSGGLDSSLIAAIAARETEKQAKVQQMELEHAHHEAAVASKTEPRSSKVRRTEHASDATKTSDDGPLVAWPRLHSFSIGLPGSPDLLAARQAAEFLGTIHHEYTFTVQE
;
A
#
# COMPACT_ATOMS: atom_id res chain seq x y z
N MET A 1 6.07 -1.45 -4.97
CA MET A 1 5.22 -0.22 -4.89
C MET A 1 4.51 -0.04 -6.21
N CYS A 2 3.20 0.11 -6.17
CA CYS A 2 2.34 0.28 -7.35
C CYS A 2 2.57 1.61 -8.09
N GLY A 3 1.99 1.75 -9.28
CA GLY A 3 1.87 2.99 -10.02
C GLY A 3 0.41 3.44 -10.11
N ILE A 4 0.09 4.66 -9.72
CA ILE A 4 -1.22 5.26 -9.91
C ILE A 4 -1.15 6.44 -10.86
N LEU A 5 -2.19 6.60 -11.67
CA LEU A 5 -2.36 7.72 -12.58
C LEU A 5 -3.84 8.09 -12.66
N GLY A 6 -4.16 9.37 -12.46
CA GLY A 6 -5.50 9.91 -12.58
C GLY A 6 -5.54 11.14 -13.47
N CYS A 7 -6.53 11.23 -14.35
CA CYS A 7 -6.95 12.46 -15.02
C CYS A 7 -8.37 12.77 -14.59
N ILE A 8 -8.56 13.91 -13.96
CA ILE A 8 -9.78 14.28 -13.26
C ILE A 8 -10.47 15.42 -13.99
N HIS A 9 -11.79 15.34 -14.13
CA HIS A 9 -12.64 16.35 -14.76
C HIS A 9 -12.24 16.65 -16.22
N HIS A 10 -11.86 15.63 -16.99
CA HIS A 10 -11.60 15.75 -18.43
C HIS A 10 -12.91 15.93 -19.20
N PRO A 11 -12.97 16.83 -20.21
CA PRO A 11 -14.19 17.08 -20.99
C PRO A 11 -14.69 15.86 -21.77
N ASP A 12 -13.79 14.97 -22.19
CA ASP A 12 -14.09 13.71 -22.87
C ASP A 12 -13.19 12.60 -22.31
N ALA A 13 -13.55 12.08 -21.15
CA ALA A 13 -12.79 11.06 -20.46
C ALA A 13 -12.81 9.72 -21.22
N GLN A 14 -13.88 9.41 -21.93
CA GLN A 14 -13.99 8.16 -22.69
C GLN A 14 -13.03 8.12 -23.86
N ALA A 15 -12.98 9.14 -24.69
CA ALA A 15 -12.00 9.22 -25.78
C ALA A 15 -10.55 9.31 -25.25
N TYR A 16 -10.37 9.96 -24.08
CA TYR A 16 -9.05 10.14 -23.46
C TYR A 16 -8.45 8.86 -22.85
N ARG A 17 -9.26 7.82 -22.66
CA ARG A 17 -8.84 6.54 -22.05
C ARG A 17 -7.61 5.93 -22.74
N SER A 18 -7.55 5.94 -24.06
CA SER A 18 -6.42 5.37 -24.81
C SER A 18 -5.10 6.09 -24.54
N LYS A 19 -5.15 7.42 -24.41
CA LYS A 19 -3.98 8.23 -24.05
C LYS A 19 -3.55 7.95 -22.60
N MET A 20 -4.49 7.85 -21.66
CA MET A 20 -4.21 7.50 -20.28
C MET A 20 -3.53 6.14 -20.13
N LEU A 21 -3.95 5.13 -20.90
CA LEU A 21 -3.29 3.82 -20.93
C LEU A 21 -1.85 3.91 -21.43
N THR A 22 -1.59 4.79 -22.43
CA THR A 22 -0.23 5.02 -22.92
C THR A 22 0.64 5.71 -21.87
N MET A 23 0.09 6.67 -21.14
CA MET A 23 0.77 7.36 -20.05
C MET A 23 1.04 6.40 -18.86
N SER A 24 0.09 5.53 -18.53
CA SER A 24 0.22 4.52 -17.47
C SER A 24 1.37 3.56 -17.73
N ARG A 25 1.59 3.16 -18.99
CA ARG A 25 2.74 2.30 -19.37
C ARG A 25 4.09 2.88 -18.97
N ALA A 26 4.23 4.20 -18.87
CA ALA A 26 5.47 4.84 -18.43
C ALA A 26 5.82 4.53 -16.96
N ILE A 27 4.84 4.11 -16.16
CA ILE A 27 5.03 3.72 -14.76
C ILE A 27 4.81 2.23 -14.49
N ARG A 28 4.72 1.40 -15.54
CA ARG A 28 4.48 -0.06 -15.43
C ARG A 28 5.56 -0.80 -14.65
N HIS A 29 6.79 -0.32 -14.68
CA HIS A 29 7.90 -0.91 -13.90
C HIS A 29 7.64 -0.89 -12.39
N ARG A 30 6.72 -0.05 -11.90
CA ARG A 30 6.34 0.01 -10.49
C ARG A 30 5.42 -1.15 -10.07
N GLY A 31 4.63 -1.66 -11.02
CA GLY A 31 3.67 -2.71 -10.75
C GLY A 31 3.46 -3.59 -11.98
N PRO A 32 4.33 -4.60 -12.20
CA PRO A 32 4.31 -5.42 -13.41
C PRO A 32 3.21 -6.49 -13.40
N ASP A 33 2.58 -6.77 -12.25
CA ASP A 33 1.69 -7.93 -12.10
C ASP A 33 0.34 -7.73 -12.77
N TRP A 34 -0.22 -6.51 -12.69
CA TRP A 34 -1.53 -6.19 -13.26
C TRP A 34 -1.64 -4.73 -13.68
N SER A 35 -2.46 -4.48 -14.71
CA SER A 35 -2.84 -3.12 -15.12
C SER A 35 -4.35 -2.98 -15.14
N GLY A 36 -4.87 -1.96 -14.46
CA GLY A 36 -6.28 -1.62 -14.44
C GLY A 36 -6.55 -0.19 -14.91
N CYS A 37 -7.73 0.01 -15.51
CA CYS A 37 -8.15 1.33 -15.93
C CYS A 37 -9.68 1.43 -15.90
N VAL A 38 -10.20 2.48 -15.28
CA VAL A 38 -11.62 2.78 -15.23
C VAL A 38 -11.88 4.21 -15.70
N VAL A 39 -12.99 4.40 -16.43
CA VAL A 39 -13.54 5.71 -16.80
C VAL A 39 -14.78 5.94 -15.97
N VAL A 40 -14.90 7.12 -15.38
CA VAL A 40 -15.95 7.46 -14.43
C VAL A 40 -16.62 8.77 -14.84
N GLY A 41 -17.96 8.81 -14.79
CA GLY A 41 -18.75 10.03 -15.02
C GLY A 41 -18.89 10.44 -16.48
N ALA A 42 -18.64 9.52 -17.44
CA ALA A 42 -18.76 9.76 -18.88
C ALA A 42 -20.16 9.38 -19.46
N ASP A 43 -21.09 8.91 -18.64
CA ASP A 43 -22.23 8.11 -19.11
C ASP A 43 -23.50 8.89 -19.43
N ASP A 44 -23.53 10.23 -19.30
CA ASP A 44 -24.71 11.03 -19.70
C ASP A 44 -24.42 11.81 -20.98
N PRO A 45 -24.87 11.32 -22.17
CA PRO A 45 -24.69 12.02 -23.42
C PRO A 45 -25.45 13.36 -23.50
N HIS A 46 -26.39 13.61 -22.59
CA HIS A 46 -27.21 14.83 -22.54
C HIS A 46 -26.70 15.86 -21.53
N LYS A 47 -25.78 15.46 -20.65
CA LYS A 47 -25.04 16.36 -19.77
C LYS A 47 -23.57 16.14 -20.02
N PRO A 48 -22.85 17.09 -20.63
CA PRO A 48 -21.40 17.00 -20.75
C PRO A 48 -20.76 17.17 -19.35
N THR A 49 -20.95 16.16 -18.51
CA THR A 49 -20.28 16.06 -17.22
C THR A 49 -18.85 15.68 -17.51
N ARG A 50 -17.91 16.47 -17.01
CA ARG A 50 -16.51 16.15 -17.10
C ARG A 50 -16.26 14.84 -16.39
N GLY A 51 -15.75 13.84 -17.12
CA GLY A 51 -15.42 12.54 -16.58
C GLY A 51 -14.01 12.48 -16.00
N SER A 52 -13.67 11.35 -15.41
CA SER A 52 -12.33 11.07 -14.89
C SER A 52 -11.85 9.70 -15.36
N VAL A 53 -10.53 9.54 -15.47
CA VAL A 53 -9.89 8.26 -15.79
C VAL A 53 -8.90 7.93 -14.67
N LEU A 54 -9.04 6.75 -14.07
CA LEU A 54 -8.04 6.21 -13.15
C LEU A 54 -7.36 5.01 -13.78
N CYS A 55 -6.03 4.97 -13.71
CA CYS A 55 -5.20 3.84 -14.08
C CYS A 55 -4.36 3.37 -12.90
N HIS A 56 -4.11 2.07 -12.85
CA HIS A 56 -3.31 1.45 -11.80
C HIS A 56 -2.39 0.38 -12.41
N GLU A 57 -1.11 0.45 -12.06
CA GLU A 57 -0.10 -0.58 -12.33
C GLU A 57 0.22 -1.27 -11.00
N ARG A 58 -0.16 -2.54 -10.86
CA ARG A 58 -0.17 -3.26 -9.58
C ARG A 58 1.10 -4.07 -9.37
N LEU A 59 1.68 -3.92 -8.17
CA LEU A 59 2.55 -4.88 -7.51
C LEU A 59 1.72 -5.49 -6.38
N ALA A 60 1.34 -6.75 -6.50
CA ALA A 60 0.45 -7.43 -5.56
C ALA A 60 1.22 -7.85 -4.31
N ILE A 61 0.84 -7.32 -3.14
CA ILE A 61 1.46 -7.58 -1.84
C ILE A 61 0.45 -8.17 -0.85
N VAL A 62 -0.74 -7.57 -0.74
CA VAL A 62 -1.86 -8.01 0.10
C VAL A 62 -3.10 -8.13 -0.76
N GLY A 63 -3.94 -9.15 -0.51
CA GLY A 63 -5.08 -9.49 -1.35
C GLY A 63 -4.64 -9.86 -2.77
N VAL A 64 -3.62 -10.70 -2.91
CA VAL A 64 -2.95 -11.00 -4.18
C VAL A 64 -3.95 -11.42 -5.24
N ASP A 65 -4.87 -12.32 -4.91
CA ASP A 65 -5.84 -12.90 -5.84
C ASP A 65 -7.08 -12.03 -6.07
N SER A 66 -7.45 -11.18 -5.11
CA SER A 66 -8.73 -10.45 -5.12
C SER A 66 -8.58 -8.92 -5.28
N GLY A 67 -7.43 -8.34 -4.92
CA GLY A 67 -7.21 -6.90 -4.80
C GLY A 67 -6.88 -6.17 -6.12
N SER A 68 -7.46 -6.54 -7.26
CA SER A 68 -7.28 -5.82 -8.52
C SER A 68 -7.76 -4.38 -8.42
N GLN A 69 -6.95 -3.43 -8.91
CA GLN A 69 -7.25 -2.00 -8.83
C GLN A 69 -7.42 -1.39 -10.24
N PRO A 70 -8.18 -0.27 -10.39
CA PRO A 70 -8.88 0.49 -9.34
C PRO A 70 -9.95 -0.31 -8.61
N LEU A 71 -10.01 -0.17 -7.27
CA LEU A 71 -11.06 -0.78 -6.45
C LEU A 71 -12.39 -0.06 -6.65
N VAL A 72 -13.50 -0.81 -6.56
CA VAL A 72 -14.85 -0.27 -6.71
C VAL A 72 -15.70 -0.74 -5.54
N SER A 73 -16.37 0.20 -4.86
CA SER A 73 -17.24 -0.10 -3.73
C SER A 73 -18.40 -1.04 -4.11
N ASP A 74 -19.06 -1.60 -3.11
CA ASP A 74 -20.20 -2.48 -3.23
C ASP A 74 -21.35 -1.91 -4.07
N ASP A 75 -21.67 -0.62 -3.88
CA ASP A 75 -22.70 0.12 -4.58
C ASP A 75 -22.24 0.74 -5.92
N GLY A 76 -20.98 0.56 -6.30
CA GLY A 76 -20.41 1.08 -7.55
C GLY A 76 -20.21 2.59 -7.59
N LYS A 77 -20.27 3.29 -6.45
CA LYS A 77 -20.20 4.76 -6.40
C LYS A 77 -18.82 5.31 -6.03
N LEU A 78 -17.98 4.51 -5.37
CA LEU A 78 -16.62 4.90 -5.02
C LEU A 78 -15.63 4.14 -5.89
N TYR A 79 -14.63 4.86 -6.41
CA TYR A 79 -13.54 4.31 -7.22
C TYR A 79 -12.22 4.75 -6.60
N LEU A 80 -11.30 3.80 -6.39
CA LEU A 80 -10.08 4.04 -5.63
C LEU A 80 -8.86 3.45 -6.34
N ALA A 81 -7.86 4.28 -6.57
CA ALA A 81 -6.52 3.84 -6.98
C ALA A 81 -5.52 4.19 -5.87
N VAL A 82 -4.82 3.18 -5.34
CA VAL A 82 -3.87 3.33 -4.23
C VAL A 82 -2.51 2.77 -4.61
N ASN A 83 -1.47 3.49 -4.28
CA ASN A 83 -0.10 2.98 -4.21
C ASN A 83 0.32 3.02 -2.75
N GLY A 84 0.38 1.86 -2.09
CA GLY A 84 0.79 1.78 -0.68
C GLY A 84 0.18 0.62 0.07
N GLU A 85 0.41 0.61 1.38
CA GLU A 85 -0.05 -0.40 2.32
C GLU A 85 -0.62 0.28 3.57
N ILE A 86 -1.77 -0.22 4.05
CA ILE A 86 -2.45 0.26 5.27
C ILE A 86 -2.24 -0.76 6.38
N TYR A 87 -1.27 -0.52 7.25
CA TYR A 87 -0.83 -1.50 8.23
C TYR A 87 -1.87 -1.85 9.30
N ASN A 88 -2.74 -0.90 9.63
CA ASN A 88 -3.80 -1.10 10.62
C ASN A 88 -5.17 -1.48 10.01
N TYR A 89 -5.21 -1.97 8.75
CA TYR A 89 -6.45 -2.22 8.02
C TYR A 89 -7.39 -3.21 8.71
N ARG A 90 -6.85 -4.23 9.40
CA ARG A 90 -7.68 -5.22 10.13
C ARG A 90 -8.44 -4.58 11.28
N GLN A 91 -7.77 -3.72 12.06
CA GLN A 91 -8.39 -2.98 13.16
C GLN A 91 -9.44 -2.00 12.61
N LEU A 92 -9.13 -1.33 11.50
CA LEU A 92 -10.06 -0.42 10.84
C LEU A 92 -11.28 -1.17 10.28
N ARG A 93 -11.09 -2.33 9.64
CA ARG A 93 -12.20 -3.19 9.20
C ARG A 93 -13.11 -3.60 10.37
N ALA A 94 -12.53 -3.98 11.50
CA ALA A 94 -13.27 -4.36 12.71
C ALA A 94 -14.02 -3.19 13.36
N SER A 95 -13.58 -1.95 13.15
CA SER A 95 -14.24 -0.74 13.69
C SER A 95 -15.39 -0.22 12.84
N LEU A 96 -15.47 -0.61 11.57
CA LEU A 96 -16.54 -0.22 10.67
C LEU A 96 -17.86 -0.92 11.01
N ASN A 97 -18.97 -0.34 10.56
CA ASN A 97 -20.29 -0.92 10.74
C ASN A 97 -20.34 -2.35 10.16
N SER A 98 -20.97 -3.27 10.88
CA SER A 98 -21.10 -4.70 10.50
C SER A 98 -21.86 -4.95 9.19
N SER A 99 -22.51 -3.94 8.61
CA SER A 99 -23.18 -4.02 7.31
C SER A 99 -22.25 -3.87 6.11
N VAL A 100 -20.96 -3.57 6.32
CA VAL A 100 -19.98 -3.41 5.24
C VAL A 100 -19.51 -4.79 4.77
N GLU A 101 -19.74 -5.07 3.48
CA GLU A 101 -19.20 -6.26 2.81
C GLU A 101 -17.96 -5.87 2.01
N PHE A 102 -16.81 -6.41 2.40
CA PHE A 102 -15.57 -6.26 1.65
C PHE A 102 -15.55 -7.22 0.46
N LYS A 103 -15.23 -6.72 -0.72
CA LYS A 103 -15.15 -7.53 -1.95
C LYS A 103 -13.79 -8.19 -2.13
N THR A 104 -12.78 -7.64 -1.47
CA THR A 104 -11.39 -8.08 -1.63
C THR A 104 -10.70 -8.24 -0.27
N ASP A 105 -9.57 -8.96 -0.29
CA ASP A 105 -8.69 -9.07 0.85
C ASP A 105 -7.64 -7.94 0.89
N SER A 106 -7.71 -7.00 -0.07
CA SER A 106 -6.79 -5.85 -0.09
C SER A 106 -6.94 -5.00 1.16
N ASP A 107 -5.84 -4.68 1.80
CA ASP A 107 -5.75 -3.75 2.92
C ASP A 107 -6.26 -2.35 2.57
N CYS A 108 -6.12 -1.96 1.30
CA CYS A 108 -6.49 -0.63 0.81
C CYS A 108 -8.01 -0.44 0.65
N GLU A 109 -8.80 -1.51 0.55
CA GLU A 109 -10.24 -1.39 0.36
C GLU A 109 -10.95 -0.66 1.51
N VAL A 110 -10.40 -0.74 2.71
CA VAL A 110 -10.91 -0.07 3.91
C VAL A 110 -11.04 1.45 3.74
N ILE A 111 -10.21 2.07 2.90
CA ILE A 111 -10.23 3.51 2.60
C ILE A 111 -11.60 3.98 2.11
N MET A 112 -12.27 3.22 1.24
CA MET A 112 -13.56 3.59 0.67
C MET A 112 -14.66 3.63 1.74
N TYR A 113 -14.66 2.67 2.63
CA TYR A 113 -15.69 2.55 3.67
C TYR A 113 -15.45 3.51 4.84
N LEU A 114 -14.19 3.76 5.18
CA LEU A 114 -13.84 4.83 6.14
C LEU A 114 -14.24 6.21 5.62
N TYR A 115 -14.00 6.49 4.33
CA TYR A 115 -14.46 7.73 3.71
C TYR A 115 -15.99 7.88 3.80
N ARG A 116 -16.73 6.80 3.56
CA ARG A 116 -18.20 6.80 3.63
C ARG A 116 -18.71 7.09 5.03
N GLU A 117 -18.06 6.59 6.07
CA GLU A 117 -18.47 6.72 7.47
C GLU A 117 -17.97 8.03 8.11
N HIS A 118 -16.72 8.42 7.83
CA HIS A 118 -16.05 9.53 8.52
C HIS A 118 -15.77 10.76 7.63
N GLY A 119 -16.18 10.74 6.35
CA GLY A 119 -15.80 11.80 5.41
C GLY A 119 -14.29 11.88 5.24
N VAL A 120 -13.76 13.07 4.94
CA VAL A 120 -12.30 13.24 4.68
C VAL A 120 -11.41 13.10 5.92
N ASP A 121 -11.97 13.14 7.10
CA ASP A 121 -11.21 13.04 8.36
C ASP A 121 -10.64 11.63 8.57
N PHE A 122 -11.16 10.64 7.82
CA PHE A 122 -10.65 9.26 7.83
C PHE A 122 -9.16 9.16 7.54
N VAL A 123 -8.57 10.12 6.79
CA VAL A 123 -7.16 10.08 6.40
C VAL A 123 -6.24 10.05 7.64
N ASN A 124 -6.69 10.67 8.75
CA ASN A 124 -5.95 10.63 10.03
C ASN A 124 -6.01 9.27 10.73
N MET A 125 -6.91 8.39 10.34
CA MET A 125 -7.06 7.05 10.94
C MET A 125 -6.09 6.03 10.32
N LEU A 126 -5.53 6.35 9.15
CA LEU A 126 -4.66 5.45 8.40
C LEU A 126 -3.25 5.40 8.99
N ASP A 127 -2.81 4.23 9.42
CA ASP A 127 -1.40 3.94 9.71
C ASP A 127 -0.82 3.16 8.52
N GLY A 128 -0.04 3.83 7.69
CA GLY A 128 0.44 3.25 6.44
C GLY A 128 1.47 4.09 5.70
N MET A 129 1.94 3.56 4.60
CA MET A 129 2.61 4.30 3.54
C MET A 129 1.68 4.31 2.33
N PHE A 130 1.24 5.46 1.88
CA PHE A 130 0.23 5.53 0.84
C PHE A 130 0.25 6.83 0.03
N ALA A 131 -0.20 6.69 -1.20
CA ALA A 131 -0.77 7.77 -2.00
C ALA A 131 -2.00 7.22 -2.72
N PHE A 132 -3.11 7.93 -2.71
CA PHE A 132 -4.33 7.47 -3.34
C PHE A 132 -5.11 8.58 -4.05
N ILE A 133 -6.00 8.14 -4.94
CA ILE A 133 -7.01 8.96 -5.61
C ILE A 133 -8.34 8.22 -5.43
N LEU A 134 -9.28 8.88 -4.76
CA LEU A 134 -10.64 8.40 -4.52
C LEU A 134 -11.62 9.28 -5.30
N LEU A 135 -12.52 8.68 -6.07
CA LEU A 135 -13.62 9.34 -6.74
C LEU A 135 -14.93 8.92 -6.10
N ASP A 136 -15.78 9.90 -5.77
CA ASP A 136 -17.13 9.69 -5.26
C ASP A 136 -18.13 10.22 -6.28
N THR A 137 -18.88 9.30 -6.92
CA THR A 137 -19.92 9.59 -7.92
C THR A 137 -21.32 9.74 -7.34
N SER A 138 -21.46 9.61 -6.02
CA SER A 138 -22.75 9.86 -5.34
C SER A 138 -23.19 11.33 -5.42
N VAL A 139 -22.27 12.23 -5.77
CA VAL A 139 -22.48 13.67 -5.93
C VAL A 139 -22.11 14.12 -7.35
N SER A 140 -22.73 15.22 -7.81
CA SER A 140 -22.47 15.80 -9.14
C SER A 140 -22.06 17.27 -9.03
N PRO A 141 -20.92 17.71 -9.59
CA PRO A 141 -19.88 16.88 -10.19
C PRO A 141 -19.28 15.92 -9.16
N HIS A 142 -18.76 14.78 -9.62
CA HIS A 142 -18.17 13.80 -8.71
C HIS A 142 -17.01 14.40 -7.88
N ARG A 143 -16.98 14.02 -6.61
CA ARG A 143 -15.97 14.51 -5.67
C ARG A 143 -14.68 13.71 -5.82
N VAL A 144 -13.57 14.39 -5.67
CA VAL A 144 -12.23 13.81 -5.77
C VAL A 144 -11.47 14.08 -4.49
N ILE A 145 -10.94 13.02 -3.90
CA ILE A 145 -10.01 13.08 -2.78
C ILE A 145 -8.70 12.45 -3.23
N ALA A 146 -7.60 13.17 -3.08
CA ALA A 146 -6.26 12.60 -3.22
C ALA A 146 -5.46 12.88 -1.95
N ALA A 147 -4.68 11.92 -1.48
CA ALA A 147 -3.89 12.10 -0.27
C ALA A 147 -2.54 11.39 -0.36
N ARG A 148 -1.59 11.87 0.43
CA ARG A 148 -0.26 11.30 0.59
C ARG A 148 0.06 11.09 2.06
N ASP A 149 0.73 10.00 2.38
CA ASP A 149 1.07 9.59 3.75
C ASP A 149 1.80 10.67 4.55
N PRO A 150 1.79 10.58 5.90
CA PRO A 150 2.30 11.61 6.81
C PRO A 150 3.71 12.08 6.55
N ILE A 151 4.61 11.17 6.13
CA ILE A 151 6.04 11.47 5.94
C ILE A 151 6.50 11.37 4.48
N GLY A 152 5.57 11.01 3.55
CA GLY A 152 5.82 10.95 2.13
C GLY A 152 6.69 9.78 1.67
N VAL A 153 6.56 8.62 2.30
CA VAL A 153 7.22 7.38 1.87
C VAL A 153 6.82 7.06 0.43
N THR A 154 5.52 7.21 0.14
CA THR A 154 4.98 6.99 -1.20
C THR A 154 5.02 8.30 -2.00
N THR A 155 5.41 8.21 -3.27
CA THR A 155 5.45 9.39 -4.16
C THR A 155 4.09 9.71 -4.75
N LEU A 156 3.77 11.00 -4.84
CA LEU A 156 2.63 11.54 -5.57
C LEU A 156 2.99 12.90 -6.15
N TYR A 157 2.63 13.12 -7.40
CA TYR A 157 2.76 14.38 -8.12
C TYR A 157 1.42 14.79 -8.70
N TYR A 158 1.23 16.07 -8.93
CA TYR A 158 0.02 16.59 -9.56
C TYR A 158 0.33 17.78 -10.48
N GLY A 159 -0.60 18.05 -11.39
CA GLY A 159 -0.47 19.18 -12.31
C GLY A 159 -1.77 19.45 -13.05
N ARG A 160 -1.91 20.67 -13.58
CA ARG A 160 -3.05 21.06 -14.42
C ARG A 160 -2.73 20.92 -15.89
N SER A 161 -3.72 20.47 -16.64
CA SER A 161 -3.62 20.39 -18.08
C SER A 161 -3.48 21.79 -18.70
N PHE A 162 -2.58 21.91 -19.67
CA PHE A 162 -2.52 23.09 -20.53
C PHE A 162 -3.54 23.05 -21.66
N GLU A 163 -3.91 21.84 -22.11
CA GLU A 163 -4.83 21.65 -23.25
C GLU A 163 -6.30 21.65 -22.81
N TYR A 164 -6.59 21.09 -21.62
CA TYR A 164 -7.94 20.91 -21.12
C TYR A 164 -8.16 21.71 -19.81
N PRO A 165 -8.56 23.00 -19.89
CA PRO A 165 -8.75 23.83 -18.71
C PRO A 165 -9.70 23.19 -17.68
N GLY A 166 -9.22 23.05 -16.45
CA GLY A 166 -9.94 22.41 -15.35
C GLY A 166 -9.66 20.92 -15.18
N ALA A 167 -8.95 20.26 -16.12
CA ALA A 167 -8.47 18.91 -15.89
C ALA A 167 -7.24 18.92 -14.98
N LEU A 168 -7.26 18.03 -13.97
CA LEU A 168 -6.20 17.87 -12.97
C LEU A 168 -5.63 16.46 -13.08
N TYR A 169 -4.31 16.36 -13.09
CA TYR A 169 -3.61 15.08 -13.14
C TYR A 169 -2.95 14.77 -11.80
N PHE A 170 -2.99 13.48 -11.44
CA PHE A 170 -2.20 12.90 -10.35
C PHE A 170 -1.42 11.71 -10.86
N SER A 171 -0.17 11.55 -10.41
CA SER A 171 0.65 10.40 -10.79
C SER A 171 1.70 10.06 -9.76
N SER A 172 2.05 8.78 -9.66
CA SER A 172 3.18 8.32 -8.86
C SER A 172 4.53 8.85 -9.34
N GLU A 173 4.67 9.15 -10.64
CA GLU A 173 5.90 9.67 -11.22
C GLU A 173 5.64 10.78 -12.25
N LEU A 174 6.50 11.80 -12.24
CA LEU A 174 6.40 12.97 -13.11
C LEU A 174 6.37 12.63 -14.60
N LYS A 175 7.16 11.63 -15.03
CA LYS A 175 7.30 11.29 -16.45
C LYS A 175 5.99 10.88 -17.11
N ALA A 176 5.02 10.38 -16.33
CA ALA A 176 3.72 9.99 -16.86
C ALA A 176 2.85 11.20 -17.25
N ILE A 177 3.01 12.35 -16.57
CA ILE A 177 2.16 13.53 -16.75
C ILE A 177 2.90 14.77 -17.27
N SER A 178 4.21 14.71 -17.44
CA SER A 178 5.05 15.88 -17.77
C SER A 178 4.72 16.54 -19.10
N LYS A 179 4.19 15.78 -20.06
CA LYS A 179 3.81 16.28 -21.38
C LYS A 179 2.39 16.86 -21.44
N GLU A 180 1.60 16.64 -20.38
CA GLU A 180 0.19 17.02 -20.33
C GLU A 180 -0.08 18.24 -19.45
N CYS A 181 0.89 18.63 -18.61
CA CYS A 181 0.70 19.65 -17.60
C CYS A 181 1.58 20.87 -17.84
N GLU A 182 0.98 22.06 -17.69
CA GLU A 182 1.70 23.34 -17.74
C GLU A 182 2.63 23.52 -16.54
N ARG A 183 2.16 23.11 -15.36
CA ARG A 183 2.91 23.16 -14.10
C ARG A 183 2.77 21.83 -13.38
N LEU A 184 3.88 21.40 -12.80
CA LEU A 184 3.99 20.16 -12.07
C LEU A 184 4.45 20.43 -10.64
N PHE A 185 3.82 19.76 -9.70
CA PHE A 185 4.11 19.90 -8.28
C PHE A 185 4.29 18.52 -7.63
N SER A 186 5.20 18.44 -6.66
CA SER A 186 5.22 17.34 -5.72
C SER A 186 4.06 17.51 -4.74
N PHE A 187 3.27 16.47 -4.56
CA PHE A 187 2.22 16.48 -3.55
C PHE A 187 2.87 16.40 -2.16
N PRO A 188 2.64 17.37 -1.26
CA PRO A 188 3.35 17.42 0.01
C PRO A 188 2.92 16.28 0.93
N PRO A 189 3.83 15.72 1.75
CA PRO A 189 3.51 14.73 2.78
C PRO A 189 2.48 15.26 3.78
N GLY A 190 1.63 14.37 4.29
CA GLY A 190 0.65 14.72 5.32
C GLY A 190 -0.43 15.70 4.85
N HIS A 191 -0.70 15.72 3.54
CA HIS A 191 -1.76 16.56 2.96
C HIS A 191 -2.77 15.73 2.18
N PHE A 192 -3.97 16.29 2.02
CA PHE A 192 -4.96 15.81 1.07
C PHE A 192 -5.51 16.96 0.21
N TYR A 193 -5.99 16.59 -0.97
CA TYR A 193 -6.79 17.41 -1.87
C TYR A 193 -8.26 16.97 -1.77
N ASP A 194 -9.19 17.94 -1.78
CA ASP A 194 -10.62 17.68 -1.80
C ASP A 194 -11.28 18.67 -2.79
N SER A 195 -11.79 18.16 -3.89
CA SER A 195 -12.36 18.98 -4.95
C SER A 195 -13.57 19.83 -4.53
N GLN A 196 -14.24 19.50 -3.43
CA GLN A 196 -15.35 20.30 -2.88
C GLN A 196 -14.89 21.43 -1.95
N ARG A 197 -13.71 21.29 -1.33
CA ARG A 197 -13.15 22.28 -0.40
C ARG A 197 -12.11 23.19 -1.06
N ALA A 198 -11.41 22.66 -2.07
CA ALA A 198 -10.30 23.34 -2.68
C ALA A 198 -10.74 24.60 -3.44
N LYS A 199 -10.17 25.74 -3.09
CA LYS A 199 -10.15 26.93 -3.95
C LYS A 199 -8.98 26.77 -4.92
N GLY A 200 -9.24 26.18 -6.09
CA GLY A 200 -8.18 25.86 -7.04
C GLY A 200 -7.45 24.56 -6.68
N ASP A 201 -6.14 24.66 -6.39
CA ASP A 201 -5.25 23.53 -6.06
C ASP A 201 -4.89 23.49 -4.57
N GLU A 202 -5.69 24.11 -3.72
CA GLU A 202 -5.43 24.16 -2.29
C GLU A 202 -5.40 22.77 -1.69
N LEU A 203 -4.29 22.46 -1.02
CA LEU A 203 -4.09 21.22 -0.29
C LEU A 203 -4.26 21.46 1.20
N VAL A 204 -4.96 20.56 1.85
CA VAL A 204 -5.21 20.62 3.29
C VAL A 204 -4.22 19.73 4.03
N ARG A 205 -3.49 20.30 4.98
CA ARG A 205 -2.64 19.52 5.86
C ARG A 205 -3.48 18.77 6.87
N TYR A 206 -3.37 17.44 6.92
CA TYR A 206 -4.06 16.60 7.90
C TYR A 206 -3.14 16.09 9.01
N TYR A 207 -1.82 16.02 8.76
CA TYR A 207 -0.87 15.50 9.72
C TYR A 207 0.11 16.58 10.18
N ARG A 208 0.22 16.73 11.50
CA ARG A 208 1.19 17.60 12.17
C ARG A 208 1.76 16.85 13.38
N PRO A 209 3.03 16.44 13.34
CA PRO A 209 3.63 15.72 14.46
C PRO A 209 3.76 16.64 15.68
N SER A 210 3.51 16.11 16.88
CA SER A 210 3.50 16.87 18.12
C SER A 210 4.84 17.56 18.46
N TRP A 211 5.94 16.98 17.97
CA TRP A 211 7.28 17.57 18.17
C TRP A 211 7.58 18.75 17.24
N TRP A 212 6.74 19.03 16.27
CA TRP A 212 6.92 20.17 15.35
C TRP A 212 6.55 21.51 15.98
N ASP A 213 5.71 21.48 17.03
CA ASP A 213 5.23 22.70 17.70
C ASP A 213 6.07 23.07 18.92
N THR A 214 7.04 22.26 19.29
CA THR A 214 7.68 22.35 20.60
C THR A 214 8.85 23.29 20.64
N ASP A 215 9.31 23.87 19.51
CA ASP A 215 10.51 24.70 19.63
C ASP A 215 10.65 25.85 18.63
N GLU A 216 10.04 26.98 18.96
CA GLU A 216 10.49 28.28 18.45
C GLU A 216 11.87 28.67 19.03
N SER A 217 12.36 27.99 20.08
CA SER A 217 13.61 28.32 20.76
C SER A 217 14.86 27.71 20.13
N GLY A 218 14.70 26.71 19.23
CA GLY A 218 15.84 26.02 18.61
C GLY A 218 16.69 25.21 19.60
N GLN A 219 16.21 24.95 20.81
CA GLN A 219 16.95 24.18 21.81
C GLN A 219 16.91 22.71 21.50
N LEU A 220 18.06 22.07 21.40
CA LEU A 220 18.15 20.63 21.25
C LEU A 220 17.64 19.93 22.53
N PRO A 221 16.94 18.79 22.39
CA PRO A 221 16.55 17.99 23.55
C PRO A 221 17.79 17.60 24.38
N THR A 222 17.76 17.89 25.66
CA THR A 222 18.85 17.58 26.61
C THR A 222 18.59 16.33 27.45
N ALA A 223 17.37 15.77 27.37
CA ALA A 223 17.03 14.56 28.06
C ALA A 223 17.78 13.35 27.51
N THR A 224 18.20 12.43 28.37
CA THR A 224 18.80 11.16 27.95
C THR A 224 17.80 10.35 27.14
N ALA A 225 18.26 9.81 25.98
CA ALA A 225 17.42 8.98 25.12
C ALA A 225 17.01 7.69 25.86
N ASP A 226 15.72 7.36 25.79
CA ASP A 226 15.20 6.07 26.25
C ASP A 226 15.44 5.01 25.17
N LEU A 227 16.53 4.26 25.30
CA LEU A 227 16.92 3.21 24.36
C LEU A 227 15.92 2.04 24.35
N ALA A 228 15.23 1.77 25.46
CA ALA A 228 14.22 0.71 25.51
C ALA A 228 12.97 1.12 24.71
N LEU A 229 12.56 2.37 24.80
CA LEU A 229 11.47 2.91 24.00
C LEU A 229 11.81 2.92 22.51
N ILE A 230 13.02 3.34 22.13
CA ILE A 230 13.51 3.31 20.74
C ILE A 230 13.43 1.87 20.21
N ARG A 231 14.00 0.91 20.94
CA ARG A 231 13.99 -0.50 20.56
C ARG A 231 12.57 -1.02 20.35
N THR A 232 11.69 -0.87 21.33
CA THR A 232 10.34 -1.40 21.24
C THR A 232 9.51 -0.74 20.15
N THR A 233 9.75 0.54 19.87
CA THR A 233 9.09 1.28 18.80
C THR A 233 9.56 0.79 17.43
N LEU A 234 10.87 0.59 17.24
CA LEU A 234 11.43 0.03 15.98
C LEU A 234 10.95 -1.40 15.74
N GLU A 235 10.92 -2.25 16.77
CA GLU A 235 10.41 -3.62 16.66
C GLU A 235 8.94 -3.64 16.21
N LYS A 236 8.08 -2.78 16.79
CA LYS A 236 6.69 -2.63 16.37
C LYS A 236 6.58 -2.10 14.93
N ALA A 237 7.40 -1.10 14.58
CA ALA A 237 7.41 -0.51 13.25
C ALA A 237 7.82 -1.50 12.15
N VAL A 238 8.79 -2.38 12.40
CA VAL A 238 9.18 -3.44 11.47
C VAL A 238 8.08 -4.51 11.39
N ARG A 239 7.59 -5.00 12.54
CA ARG A 239 6.59 -6.08 12.61
C ARG A 239 5.34 -5.76 11.79
N LYS A 240 4.76 -4.55 11.93
CA LYS A 240 3.55 -4.18 11.19
C LYS A 240 3.74 -4.15 9.67
N ARG A 241 4.98 -4.03 9.18
CA ARG A 241 5.32 -4.05 7.74
C ARG A 241 5.47 -5.44 7.15
N LEU A 242 5.53 -6.47 7.99
CA LEU A 242 5.68 -7.85 7.56
C LEU A 242 4.33 -8.52 7.20
N MET A 243 3.28 -7.75 6.99
CA MET A 243 1.93 -8.22 6.64
C MET A 243 1.78 -8.67 5.18
N SER A 244 2.86 -9.00 4.51
CA SER A 244 2.89 -9.39 3.10
C SER A 244 2.41 -10.83 2.90
N GLU A 245 1.61 -11.07 1.86
CA GLU A 245 1.24 -12.42 1.37
C GLU A 245 2.29 -12.99 0.39
N VAL A 246 3.26 -12.16 -0.02
CA VAL A 246 4.34 -12.54 -0.93
C VAL A 246 5.70 -12.45 -0.24
N ALA A 247 6.71 -13.08 -0.85
CA ALA A 247 8.08 -13.03 -0.36
C ALA A 247 8.58 -11.60 -0.18
N TYR A 248 9.28 -11.35 0.91
CA TYR A 248 9.95 -10.09 1.16
C TYR A 248 11.43 -10.30 1.50
N GLY A 249 12.20 -9.25 1.30
CA GLY A 249 13.61 -9.20 1.65
C GLY A 249 14.00 -7.84 2.17
N VAL A 250 15.25 -7.67 2.56
CA VAL A 250 15.81 -6.43 3.06
C VAL A 250 16.95 -5.94 2.18
N LEU A 251 17.00 -4.63 1.94
CA LEU A 251 18.18 -4.00 1.38
C LEU A 251 19.20 -3.79 2.50
N LEU A 252 20.41 -4.28 2.31
CA LEU A 252 21.45 -4.31 3.33
C LEU A 252 22.73 -3.63 2.82
N SER A 253 23.02 -2.44 3.35
CA SER A 253 24.24 -1.70 3.03
C SER A 253 25.41 -2.00 4.00
N GLY A 254 25.13 -2.73 5.09
CA GLY A 254 26.12 -2.97 6.15
C GLY A 254 26.27 -1.79 7.13
N GLY A 255 25.59 -0.66 6.91
CA GLY A 255 25.51 0.45 7.87
C GLY A 255 24.65 0.11 9.08
N LEU A 256 24.76 0.93 10.14
CA LEU A 256 24.04 0.72 11.40
C LEU A 256 22.53 0.55 11.22
N ASP A 257 21.88 1.46 10.51
CA ASP A 257 20.42 1.50 10.38
C ASP A 257 19.90 0.29 9.61
N SER A 258 20.48 0.00 8.43
CA SER A 258 20.08 -1.14 7.61
C SER A 258 20.31 -2.47 8.32
N SER A 259 21.41 -2.60 9.05
CA SER A 259 21.72 -3.81 9.81
C SER A 259 20.77 -4.00 10.99
N LEU A 260 20.38 -2.91 11.69
CA LEU A 260 19.42 -2.97 12.79
C LEU A 260 18.03 -3.38 12.29
N ILE A 261 17.55 -2.77 11.19
CA ILE A 261 16.27 -3.13 10.60
C ILE A 261 16.29 -4.59 10.09
N ALA A 262 17.37 -5.01 9.43
CA ALA A 262 17.52 -6.39 8.96
C ALA A 262 17.52 -7.39 10.14
N ALA A 263 18.20 -7.06 11.26
CA ALA A 263 18.23 -7.89 12.46
C ALA A 263 16.84 -8.06 13.08
N ILE A 264 16.07 -6.98 13.15
CA ILE A 264 14.69 -7.03 13.66
C ILE A 264 13.83 -7.86 12.71
N ALA A 265 13.91 -7.61 11.39
CA ALA A 265 13.14 -8.34 10.40
C ALA A 265 13.44 -9.84 10.42
N ALA A 266 14.71 -10.25 10.47
CA ALA A 266 15.12 -11.65 10.55
C ALA A 266 14.53 -12.34 11.79
N ARG A 267 14.62 -11.70 12.95
CA ARG A 267 14.07 -12.22 14.21
C ARG A 267 12.55 -12.34 14.20
N GLU A 268 11.85 -11.34 13.66
CA GLU A 268 10.39 -11.37 13.57
C GLU A 268 9.92 -12.41 12.55
N THR A 269 10.60 -12.55 11.39
CA THR A 269 10.34 -13.61 10.41
C THR A 269 10.49 -15.01 11.02
N GLU A 270 11.56 -15.23 11.80
CA GLU A 270 11.78 -16.52 12.47
C GLU A 270 10.70 -16.84 13.52
N LYS A 271 10.25 -15.81 14.27
CA LYS A 271 9.14 -15.98 15.23
C LYS A 271 7.85 -16.39 14.51
N GLN A 272 7.51 -15.72 13.41
CA GLN A 272 6.33 -16.04 12.63
C GLN A 272 6.39 -17.45 12.05
N ALA A 273 7.53 -17.87 11.51
CA ALA A 273 7.74 -19.22 11.01
C ALA A 273 7.49 -20.29 12.10
N LYS A 274 7.97 -20.04 13.32
CA LYS A 274 7.75 -20.95 14.45
C LYS A 274 6.26 -21.03 14.85
N VAL A 275 5.56 -19.92 14.87
CA VAL A 275 4.12 -19.89 15.17
C VAL A 275 3.33 -20.69 14.14
N GLN A 276 3.56 -20.44 12.85
CA GLN A 276 2.88 -21.17 11.77
C GLN A 276 3.17 -22.68 11.80
N GLN A 277 4.40 -23.06 12.10
CA GLN A 277 4.74 -24.48 12.24
C GLN A 277 3.95 -25.13 13.38
N MET A 278 3.84 -24.47 14.54
CA MET A 278 3.05 -24.96 15.68
C MET A 278 1.54 -25.08 15.34
N GLU A 279 0.99 -24.11 14.62
CA GLU A 279 -0.41 -24.14 14.17
C GLU A 279 -0.67 -25.28 13.19
N LEU A 280 0.23 -25.52 12.25
CA LEU A 280 0.15 -26.64 11.32
C LEU A 280 0.23 -27.99 12.05
N GLU A 281 1.14 -28.12 13.00
CA GLU A 281 1.26 -29.34 13.83
C GLU A 281 -0.01 -29.58 14.67
N HIS A 282 -0.59 -28.52 15.24
CA HIS A 282 -1.85 -28.59 16.01
C HIS A 282 -3.02 -29.00 15.11
N ALA A 283 -3.16 -28.40 13.93
CA ALA A 283 -4.20 -28.74 12.96
C ALA A 283 -4.09 -30.20 12.47
N HIS A 284 -2.86 -30.68 12.22
CA HIS A 284 -2.62 -32.08 11.88
C HIS A 284 -2.96 -33.02 13.04
N HIS A 285 -2.69 -32.62 14.27
CA HIS A 285 -3.04 -33.43 15.46
C HIS A 285 -4.56 -33.51 15.64
N GLU A 286 -5.28 -32.41 15.51
CA GLU A 286 -6.75 -32.37 15.58
C GLU A 286 -7.40 -33.23 14.48
N ALA A 287 -6.90 -33.10 13.24
CA ALA A 287 -7.37 -33.94 12.13
C ALA A 287 -7.12 -35.44 12.37
N ALA A 288 -5.98 -35.79 12.95
CA ALA A 288 -5.65 -37.17 13.31
C ALA A 288 -6.50 -37.73 14.48
N VAL A 289 -6.90 -36.86 15.42
CA VAL A 289 -7.82 -37.21 16.52
C VAL A 289 -9.23 -37.36 15.98
N ALA A 290 -9.73 -36.48 15.14
CA ALA A 290 -11.04 -36.55 14.50
C ALA A 290 -11.19 -37.78 13.65
N SER A 291 -10.17 -38.22 12.91
CA SER A 291 -10.16 -39.43 12.07
C SER A 291 -10.25 -40.75 12.89
N LYS A 292 -9.88 -40.69 14.17
CA LYS A 292 -9.96 -41.87 15.08
C LYS A 292 -11.27 -41.99 15.79
N THR A 293 -12.13 -40.95 15.77
CA THR A 293 -13.41 -40.90 16.48
C THR A 293 -14.64 -41.19 15.60
N GLU A 294 -14.49 -41.35 14.30
CA GLU A 294 -15.62 -41.78 13.43
C GLU A 294 -15.83 -43.30 13.45
N PRO A 295 -17.01 -43.78 13.83
CA PRO A 295 -17.38 -45.19 13.65
C PRO A 295 -17.62 -45.48 12.16
N ARG A 296 -16.98 -46.52 11.63
CA ARG A 296 -17.16 -47.01 10.29
C ARG A 296 -18.65 -47.30 10.00
N SER A 297 -19.32 -46.46 9.25
CA SER A 297 -20.54 -46.84 8.53
C SER A 297 -20.68 -46.10 7.21
N SER A 298 -20.69 -46.92 6.17
CA SER A 298 -21.32 -46.80 4.83
C SER A 298 -21.12 -45.55 3.98
N LYS A 299 -20.54 -45.85 2.82
CA LYS A 299 -20.55 -45.16 1.51
C LYS A 299 -21.65 -44.11 1.32
N VAL A 300 -21.27 -42.85 1.13
CA VAL A 300 -22.01 -41.87 0.30
C VAL A 300 -21.02 -40.97 -0.44
N ARG A 301 -21.39 -40.66 -1.68
CA ARG A 301 -20.63 -39.94 -2.70
C ARG A 301 -20.07 -38.58 -2.26
N ARG A 302 -18.83 -38.33 -2.69
CA ARG A 302 -18.19 -37.00 -2.73
C ARG A 302 -18.99 -36.04 -3.61
N THR A 303 -19.35 -34.90 -3.04
CA THR A 303 -19.49 -33.63 -3.76
C THR A 303 -18.55 -32.65 -3.08
N GLU A 304 -17.66 -32.10 -3.89
CA GLU A 304 -16.69 -31.11 -3.48
C GLU A 304 -17.40 -29.78 -3.21
N HIS A 305 -17.37 -29.31 -1.98
CA HIS A 305 -17.41 -27.90 -1.62
C HIS A 305 -16.74 -27.77 -0.24
N ALA A 306 -15.46 -27.40 -0.27
CA ALA A 306 -14.78 -26.94 0.92
C ALA A 306 -14.93 -25.41 0.99
N SER A 307 -15.75 -24.94 1.88
CA SER A 307 -15.71 -23.57 2.36
C SER A 307 -16.00 -23.59 3.86
N ASP A 308 -15.23 -22.78 4.53
CA ASP A 308 -15.48 -22.25 5.86
C ASP A 308 -14.88 -23.01 7.05
N ALA A 309 -13.68 -22.57 7.42
CA ALA A 309 -13.17 -22.70 8.78
C ALA A 309 -12.92 -21.28 9.31
N THR A 310 -13.77 -20.88 10.22
CA THR A 310 -13.69 -19.67 11.03
C THR A 310 -12.29 -19.49 11.62
N LYS A 311 -11.56 -18.47 11.14
CA LYS A 311 -10.29 -18.03 11.69
C LYS A 311 -10.52 -16.84 12.60
N THR A 312 -10.37 -17.07 13.89
CA THR A 312 -10.23 -16.01 14.89
C THR A 312 -8.78 -16.02 15.40
N SER A 313 -7.87 -15.42 14.64
CA SER A 313 -6.62 -14.89 15.14
C SER A 313 -6.30 -13.61 14.39
N ASP A 314 -5.93 -12.58 15.12
CA ASP A 314 -5.68 -11.21 14.67
C ASP A 314 -4.49 -11.11 13.68
N ASP A 315 -3.73 -12.21 13.52
CA ASP A 315 -2.64 -12.39 12.58
C ASP A 315 -3.07 -13.39 11.49
N GLY A 316 -3.50 -12.89 10.32
CA GLY A 316 -3.77 -13.73 9.14
C GLY A 316 -2.51 -14.48 8.68
N PRO A 317 -2.62 -15.43 7.73
CA PRO A 317 -1.51 -16.26 7.30
C PRO A 317 -0.43 -15.37 6.67
N LEU A 318 0.62 -15.11 7.44
CA LEU A 318 1.85 -14.55 6.94
C LEU A 318 2.61 -15.69 6.27
N VAL A 319 3.10 -15.48 5.05
CA VAL A 319 3.93 -16.49 4.37
C VAL A 319 5.22 -16.62 5.15
N ALA A 320 5.39 -17.72 5.88
CA ALA A 320 6.62 -17.99 6.62
C ALA A 320 7.72 -18.40 5.65
N TRP A 321 8.67 -17.54 5.48
CA TRP A 321 9.92 -17.87 4.81
C TRP A 321 10.90 -18.44 5.83
N PRO A 322 11.54 -19.58 5.56
CA PRO A 322 12.42 -20.19 6.54
C PRO A 322 13.64 -19.33 6.86
N ARG A 323 14.03 -18.43 5.96
CA ARG A 323 15.17 -17.51 6.13
C ARG A 323 14.93 -16.23 5.36
N LEU A 324 15.27 -15.09 5.98
CA LEU A 324 15.19 -13.78 5.35
C LEU A 324 16.23 -13.63 4.24
N HIS A 325 15.84 -13.07 3.10
CA HIS A 325 16.75 -12.70 2.01
C HIS A 325 17.23 -11.27 2.20
N SER A 326 18.52 -11.02 2.01
CA SER A 326 19.13 -9.69 2.01
C SER A 326 19.80 -9.39 0.68
N PHE A 327 19.77 -8.14 0.26
CA PHE A 327 20.25 -7.70 -1.05
C PHE A 327 21.19 -6.51 -0.89
N SER A 328 22.29 -6.50 -1.62
CA SER A 328 23.20 -5.36 -1.75
C SER A 328 23.61 -5.15 -3.19
N ILE A 329 23.94 -3.91 -3.54
CA ILE A 329 24.42 -3.52 -4.86
C ILE A 329 25.56 -2.53 -4.71
N GLY A 330 26.61 -2.63 -5.52
CA GLY A 330 27.72 -1.69 -5.47
C GLY A 330 28.83 -2.01 -6.47
N LEU A 331 29.86 -1.19 -6.47
CA LEU A 331 31.06 -1.42 -7.26
C LEU A 331 31.91 -2.58 -6.68
N PRO A 332 32.61 -3.36 -7.51
CA PRO A 332 33.50 -4.40 -7.03
C PRO A 332 34.50 -3.87 -6.00
N GLY A 333 34.59 -4.53 -4.84
CA GLY A 333 35.50 -4.14 -3.75
C GLY A 333 35.02 -2.95 -2.91
N SER A 334 33.80 -2.48 -3.10
CA SER A 334 33.21 -1.42 -2.27
C SER A 334 33.21 -1.80 -0.79
N PRO A 335 33.59 -0.87 0.13
CA PRO A 335 33.50 -1.08 1.56
C PRO A 335 32.10 -1.47 2.04
N ASP A 336 31.06 -0.91 1.42
CA ASP A 336 29.67 -1.17 1.75
C ASP A 336 29.29 -2.64 1.45
N LEU A 337 29.75 -3.19 0.31
CA LEU A 337 29.51 -4.60 -0.01
C LEU A 337 30.22 -5.53 0.99
N LEU A 338 31.43 -5.18 1.42
CA LEU A 338 32.15 -5.96 2.44
C LEU A 338 31.41 -5.93 3.79
N ALA A 339 30.96 -4.76 4.21
CA ALA A 339 30.18 -4.60 5.44
C ALA A 339 28.83 -5.33 5.36
N ALA A 340 28.15 -5.26 4.20
CA ALA A 340 26.90 -5.98 3.96
C ALA A 340 27.05 -7.49 4.07
N ARG A 341 28.13 -8.07 3.52
CA ARG A 341 28.44 -9.52 3.64
C ARG A 341 28.64 -9.91 5.10
N GLN A 342 29.42 -9.14 5.86
CA GLN A 342 29.67 -9.42 7.28
C GLN A 342 28.36 -9.35 8.10
N ALA A 343 27.54 -8.35 7.84
CA ALA A 343 26.22 -8.22 8.50
C ALA A 343 25.29 -9.38 8.11
N ALA A 344 25.24 -9.77 6.84
CA ALA A 344 24.41 -10.86 6.35
C ALA A 344 24.83 -12.22 6.95
N GLU A 345 26.14 -12.48 7.04
CA GLU A 345 26.69 -13.68 7.69
C GLU A 345 26.30 -13.73 9.18
N PHE A 346 26.48 -12.62 9.89
CA PHE A 346 26.10 -12.51 11.31
C PHE A 346 24.60 -12.73 11.54
N LEU A 347 23.75 -12.19 10.66
CA LEU A 347 22.30 -12.30 10.74
C LEU A 347 21.75 -13.65 10.22
N GLY A 348 22.59 -14.44 9.54
CA GLY A 348 22.17 -15.70 8.93
C GLY A 348 21.20 -15.56 7.77
N THR A 349 21.18 -14.42 7.08
CA THR A 349 20.33 -14.18 5.90
C THR A 349 20.86 -14.88 4.67
N ILE A 350 19.99 -15.13 3.67
CA ILE A 350 20.42 -15.55 2.33
C ILE A 350 20.79 -14.28 1.57
N HIS A 351 22.09 -14.01 1.45
CA HIS A 351 22.59 -12.77 0.89
C HIS A 351 22.74 -12.84 -0.63
N HIS A 352 22.23 -11.81 -1.31
CA HIS A 352 22.34 -11.60 -2.75
C HIS A 352 23.10 -10.31 -2.99
N GLU A 353 24.23 -10.42 -3.71
CA GLU A 353 25.05 -9.27 -4.06
C GLU A 353 25.04 -9.07 -5.57
N TYR A 354 24.81 -7.85 -6.00
CA TYR A 354 24.96 -7.43 -7.38
C TYR A 354 26.07 -6.39 -7.51
N THR A 355 26.98 -6.63 -8.44
CA THR A 355 28.06 -5.69 -8.76
C THR A 355 27.86 -5.12 -10.15
N PHE A 356 28.14 -3.83 -10.32
CA PHE A 356 28.08 -3.14 -11.59
C PHE A 356 29.36 -2.34 -11.81
N THR A 357 29.68 -2.04 -13.07
CA THR A 357 30.82 -1.21 -13.45
C THR A 357 30.41 0.25 -13.64
N VAL A 358 31.40 1.15 -13.72
CA VAL A 358 31.15 2.59 -13.98
C VAL A 358 30.51 2.83 -15.36
N GLN A 359 30.60 1.83 -16.28
CA GLN A 359 30.04 1.92 -17.64
C GLN A 359 28.61 1.41 -17.71
N GLU A 360 28.18 0.56 -16.79
CA GLU A 360 26.79 0.11 -16.63
C GLU A 360 25.96 1.12 -15.85
#